data_3d497d8d2d20750c07fc47a0c4c9a384
#
_entry.id   3d497d8d2d20750c07fc47a0c4c9a384
#
_cell.length_a   1.000
_cell.length_b   1.000
_cell.length_c   1.000
_cell.angle_alpha   90.00
_cell.angle_beta   90.00
_cell.angle_gamma   90.00
#
_symmetry.space_group_name_H-M   'P 1'
#
loop_
_entity.id
_entity.type
_entity.pdbx_description
1 polymer ?
#
loop_
_entity_poly.entity_id
_entity_poly.type
_entity_poly.pdbx_seq_one_letter_code
_entity_poly.pdbx_strand_id
1 'polypeptide(L)'
;MSKLIPTEERMSKARALIEKARAIPQPASRGWEDLTYIAQVKDTLRQANDLIKFIPMTSGPSVELKTEAAQLMKDIKLAEKEILNRPLNSGL
;
A
#
# COMPACT_ATOMS: atom_id res chain seq x y z
N MET A 1 20.73 19.95 -1.29
CA MET A 1 20.92 18.94 -1.40
C MET A 1 19.91 18.09 -1.55
N SER A 2 19.91 17.42 -2.36
CA SER A 2 18.94 16.69 -2.57
C SER A 2 18.90 15.71 -1.72
N LYS A 3 17.97 15.27 -1.29
CA LYS A 3 17.90 14.35 -0.55
C LYS A 3 17.28 13.26 -1.12
N LEU A 4 17.90 12.36 -1.67
CA LEU A 4 17.35 11.13 -2.12
C LEU A 4 16.99 10.34 -0.90
N ILE A 5 15.77 9.88 -0.86
CA ILE A 5 15.34 9.04 0.24
C ILE A 5 15.99 7.69 0.08
N PRO A 6 16.69 7.19 1.10
CA PRO A 6 17.31 5.87 1.01
C PRO A 6 16.28 4.78 0.74
N THR A 7 16.73 3.74 0.05
CA THR A 7 15.84 2.64 -0.30
C THR A 7 15.19 2.04 0.94
N GLU A 8 15.96 1.85 1.99
CA GLU A 8 15.41 1.27 3.20
C GLU A 8 14.33 2.15 3.80
N GLU A 9 14.52 3.45 3.72
CA GLU A 9 13.52 4.36 4.25
C GLU A 9 12.26 4.32 3.40
N ARG A 10 12.42 4.19 2.08
CA ARG A 10 11.26 4.04 1.22
C ARG A 10 10.48 2.79 1.56
N MET A 11 11.20 1.69 1.83
CA MET A 11 10.54 0.45 2.20
C MET A 11 9.80 0.61 3.51
N SER A 12 10.43 1.26 4.46
CA SER A 12 9.81 1.48 5.76
C SER A 12 8.55 2.33 5.63
N LYS A 13 8.63 3.38 4.83
CA LYS A 13 7.46 4.23 4.62
C LYS A 13 6.35 3.48 3.91
N ALA A 14 6.71 2.64 2.95
CA ALA A 14 5.71 1.86 2.24
C ALA A 14 5.00 0.92 3.20
N ARG A 15 5.75 0.26 4.08
CA ARG A 15 5.13 -0.63 5.06
C ARG A 15 4.19 0.14 5.97
N ALA A 16 4.61 1.33 6.40
CA ALA A 16 3.77 2.14 7.26
C ALA A 16 2.48 2.54 6.54
N LEU A 17 2.57 2.82 5.24
CA LEU A 17 1.38 3.18 4.49
C LEU A 17 0.45 2.00 4.32
N ILE A 18 0.99 0.81 4.14
CA ILE A 18 0.17 -0.39 4.05
C ILE A 18 -0.60 -0.57 5.36
N GLU A 19 0.10 -0.41 6.48
CA GLU A 19 -0.58 -0.54 7.76
C GLU A 19 -1.59 0.56 7.97
N LYS A 20 -1.28 1.76 7.51
CA LYS A 20 -2.22 2.85 7.61
C LYS A 20 -3.49 2.52 6.82
N ALA A 21 -3.34 1.95 5.62
CA ALA A 21 -4.49 1.58 4.83
C ALA A 21 -5.35 0.55 5.55
N ARG A 22 -4.71 -0.42 6.19
CA ARG A 22 -5.46 -1.43 6.92
C ARG A 22 -6.14 -0.88 8.15
N ALA A 23 -5.60 0.21 8.68
CA ALA A 23 -6.15 0.81 9.89
C ALA A 23 -7.25 1.83 9.62
N ILE A 24 -7.49 2.20 8.37
CA ILE A 24 -8.55 3.15 8.07
C ILE A 24 -9.88 2.55 8.51
N PRO A 25 -10.64 3.27 9.31
CA PRO A 25 -11.91 2.70 9.79
C PRO A 25 -12.90 2.52 8.67
N GLN A 26 -13.60 1.39 8.72
CA GLN A 26 -14.63 1.17 7.75
C GLN A 26 -15.85 1.98 8.09
N PRO A 27 -16.51 2.55 7.11
CA PRO A 27 -17.72 3.32 7.40
C PRO A 27 -18.84 2.39 7.84
N ALA A 28 -19.65 2.90 8.73
CA ALA A 28 -20.77 2.13 9.21
C ALA A 28 -21.88 2.07 8.18
N SER A 29 -21.99 3.10 7.34
CA SER A 29 -23.06 3.12 6.36
C SER A 29 -22.46 3.10 4.97
N ARG A 30 -23.28 2.80 4.00
CA ARG A 30 -22.82 2.78 2.64
C ARG A 30 -23.08 4.11 1.99
N GLY A 31 -22.72 4.26 0.76
CA GLY A 31 -22.95 5.49 0.05
C GLY A 31 -21.70 6.31 -0.03
N TRP A 32 -21.81 7.61 0.24
CA TRP A 32 -20.67 8.50 0.10
C TRP A 32 -19.51 8.13 0.98
N GLU A 33 -19.80 7.71 2.20
CA GLU A 33 -18.74 7.36 3.13
C GLU A 33 -17.99 6.13 2.64
N ASP A 34 -18.71 5.21 2.03
CA ASP A 34 -18.09 4.01 1.51
C ASP A 34 -17.17 4.36 0.34
N LEU A 35 -17.60 5.26 -0.53
CA LEU A 35 -16.77 5.69 -1.65
C LEU A 35 -15.52 6.41 -1.16
N THR A 36 -15.67 7.23 -0.14
CA THR A 36 -14.54 7.92 0.44
C THR A 36 -13.54 6.94 1.03
N TYR A 37 -14.06 5.93 1.73
CA TYR A 37 -13.22 4.91 2.33
C TYR A 37 -12.41 4.19 1.24
N ILE A 38 -13.08 3.77 0.17
CA ILE A 38 -12.40 3.07 -0.91
C ILE A 38 -11.32 3.96 -1.52
N ALA A 39 -11.64 5.24 -1.73
CA ALA A 39 -10.68 6.15 -2.32
C ALA A 39 -9.47 6.33 -1.41
N GLN A 40 -9.68 6.42 -0.11
CA GLN A 40 -8.59 6.58 0.82
C GLN A 40 -7.68 5.35 0.84
N VAL A 41 -8.28 4.18 0.84
CA VAL A 41 -7.51 2.94 0.84
C VAL A 41 -6.68 2.86 -0.43
N LYS A 42 -7.30 3.08 -1.57
CA LYS A 42 -6.59 2.98 -2.84
C LYS A 42 -5.47 4.01 -2.93
N ASP A 43 -5.74 5.23 -2.49
CA ASP A 43 -4.74 6.28 -2.57
C ASP A 43 -3.55 5.97 -1.66
N THR A 44 -3.83 5.50 -0.45
CA THR A 44 -2.77 5.18 0.49
C THR A 44 -1.90 4.04 -0.05
N LEU A 45 -2.53 3.02 -0.60
CA LEU A 45 -1.77 1.91 -1.16
C LEU A 45 -1.02 2.30 -2.41
N ARG A 46 -1.57 3.22 -3.20
CA ARG A 46 -0.86 3.72 -4.37
C ARG A 46 0.40 4.47 -3.94
N GLN A 47 0.30 5.27 -2.89
CA GLN A 47 1.47 5.97 -2.39
C GLN A 47 2.54 5.01 -1.95
N ALA A 48 2.15 3.92 -1.29
CA ALA A 48 3.10 2.91 -0.88
C ALA A 48 3.79 2.30 -2.10
N ASN A 49 3.00 1.97 -3.11
CA ASN A 49 3.55 1.37 -4.31
C ASN A 49 4.50 2.32 -5.03
N ASP A 50 4.14 3.61 -5.08
CA ASP A 50 4.99 4.58 -5.76
C ASP A 50 6.35 4.73 -5.10
N LEU A 51 6.42 4.50 -3.81
CA LEU A 51 7.70 4.59 -3.11
C LEU A 51 8.65 3.47 -3.51
N ILE A 52 8.13 2.32 -3.86
CA ILE A 52 8.98 1.15 -4.06
C ILE A 52 8.94 0.54 -5.45
N LYS A 53 8.08 1.04 -6.32
CA LYS A 53 7.87 0.34 -7.60
C LYS A 53 9.11 0.30 -8.48
N PHE A 54 10.02 1.26 -8.33
CA PHE A 54 11.22 1.26 -9.15
C PHE A 54 12.41 0.58 -8.50
N ILE A 55 12.28 0.19 -7.24
CA ILE A 55 13.40 -0.42 -6.55
C ILE A 55 13.92 -1.67 -7.26
N PRO A 56 13.05 -2.59 -7.67
CA PRO A 56 13.57 -3.80 -8.33
C PRO A 56 14.27 -3.52 -9.65
N MET A 57 13.97 -2.37 -10.26
CA MET A 57 14.55 -2.03 -11.54
C MET A 57 15.77 -1.14 -11.43
N THR A 58 16.08 -0.68 -10.24
CA THR A 58 17.22 0.20 -10.02
C THR A 58 18.44 -0.65 -9.73
N SER A 59 19.60 -0.22 -10.22
CA SER A 59 20.77 -1.04 -10.04
C SER A 59 21.53 -0.81 -8.75
N GLY A 60 21.16 0.17 -7.95
CA GLY A 60 21.86 0.45 -6.70
C GLY A 60 21.55 -0.50 -5.55
N PRO A 61 20.26 -0.81 -5.30
CA PRO A 61 19.91 -1.60 -4.13
C PRO A 61 20.39 -3.04 -4.23
N SER A 62 20.59 -3.68 -3.09
CA SER A 62 20.99 -5.06 -3.06
C SER A 62 19.89 -5.97 -3.57
N VAL A 63 20.26 -7.19 -3.90
CA VAL A 63 19.29 -8.16 -4.37
C VAL A 63 18.24 -8.40 -3.29
N GLU A 64 18.65 -8.40 -2.04
CA GLU A 64 17.71 -8.61 -0.95
C GLU A 64 16.69 -7.50 -0.87
N LEU A 65 17.13 -6.25 -1.02
CA LEU A 65 16.19 -5.14 -1.00
C LEU A 65 15.25 -5.19 -2.18
N LYS A 66 15.76 -5.59 -3.34
CA LYS A 66 14.91 -5.70 -4.52
C LYS A 66 13.86 -6.78 -4.33
N THR A 67 14.25 -7.89 -3.72
CA THR A 67 13.32 -8.97 -3.44
C THR A 67 12.25 -8.53 -2.45
N GLU A 68 12.67 -7.81 -1.43
CA GLU A 68 11.71 -7.31 -0.46
C GLU A 68 10.74 -6.32 -1.07
N ALA A 69 11.26 -5.46 -1.96
CA ALA A 69 10.40 -4.50 -2.62
C ALA A 69 9.36 -5.21 -3.48
N ALA A 70 9.79 -6.24 -4.21
CA ALA A 70 8.87 -7.01 -5.03
C ALA A 70 7.81 -7.68 -4.15
N GLN A 71 8.23 -8.20 -3.01
CA GLN A 71 7.30 -8.83 -2.08
C GLN A 71 6.31 -7.80 -1.53
N LEU A 72 6.81 -6.62 -1.21
CA LEU A 72 5.94 -5.57 -0.72
C LEU A 72 4.91 -5.15 -1.76
N MET A 73 5.31 -5.13 -3.02
CA MET A 73 4.36 -4.80 -4.07
C MET A 73 3.26 -5.85 -4.16
N LYS A 74 3.59 -7.11 -3.94
CA LYS A 74 2.59 -8.15 -3.88
C LYS A 74 1.71 -7.96 -2.66
N ASP A 75 2.32 -7.59 -1.54
CA ASP A 75 1.55 -7.35 -0.31
C ASP A 75 0.57 -6.20 -0.50
N ILE A 76 0.97 -5.17 -1.24
CA ILE A 76 0.08 -4.06 -1.52
C ILE A 76 -1.15 -4.54 -2.28
N LYS A 77 -0.93 -5.37 -3.29
CA LYS A 77 -2.05 -5.89 -4.06
C LYS A 77 -2.94 -6.78 -3.23
N LEU A 78 -2.32 -7.58 -2.37
CA LEU A 78 -3.11 -8.43 -1.48
C LEU A 78 -3.90 -7.61 -0.49
N ALA A 79 -3.28 -6.56 0.06
CA ALA A 79 -3.96 -5.71 1.01
C ALA A 79 -5.17 -5.05 0.37
N GLU A 80 -4.98 -4.56 -0.86
CA GLU A 80 -6.09 -3.93 -1.55
C GLU A 80 -7.22 -4.93 -1.75
N LYS A 81 -6.88 -6.14 -2.16
CA LYS A 81 -7.87 -7.16 -2.37
C LYS A 81 -8.58 -7.52 -1.08
N GLU A 82 -7.83 -7.71 -0.02
CA GLU A 82 -8.42 -8.09 1.26
C GLU A 82 -9.32 -6.99 1.81
N ILE A 83 -8.89 -5.75 1.68
CA ILE A 83 -9.65 -4.65 2.24
C ILE A 83 -10.88 -4.35 1.40
N LEU A 84 -10.74 -4.31 0.09
CA LEU A 84 -11.81 -3.85 -0.77
C LEU A 84 -12.71 -4.94 -1.28
N ASN A 85 -12.23 -6.20 -1.27
CA ASN A 85 -13.08 -7.30 -1.68
C ASN A 85 -13.68 -8.02 -0.53
N ARG A 86 -13.71 -7.46 0.69
CA ARG A 86 -14.28 -8.18 1.73
C ARG A 86 -15.72 -8.31 1.49
N PRO A 87 -16.29 -9.41 1.83
CA PRO A 87 -17.67 -9.71 1.60
C PRO A 87 -18.52 -8.71 2.30
N LEU A 88 -19.43 -8.22 1.61
CA LEU A 88 -20.35 -7.37 2.23
C LEU A 88 -21.32 -8.16 2.97
N ASN A 89 -21.21 -8.62 3.12
CA ASN A 89 -21.92 -9.18 3.63
C ASN A 89 -22.68 -9.28 3.88
N SER A 90 -22.63 -9.22 3.89
CA SER A 90 -23.03 -9.23 4.01
C SER A 90 -23.87 -9.49 3.92
N GLY A 91 -24.26 -9.67 3.80
CA GLY A 91 -24.91 -9.96 3.78
C GLY A 91 -25.47 -10.40 3.06
N LEU A 92 -25.39 -10.53 2.83
CA LEU A 92 -25.72 -11.06 2.30
C LEU A 92 -25.82 -11.69 2.37
#